data_be60cd0ef0be5b6df4eb7ee4ebc0d843
#
_entry.id   be60cd0ef0be5b6df4eb7ee4ebc0d843
#
_cell.length_a   1.000
_cell.length_b   1.000
_cell.length_c   1.000
_cell.angle_alpha   90.00
_cell.angle_beta   90.00
_cell.angle_gamma   90.00
#
_symmetry.space_group_name_H-M   'P 1'
#
loop_
_entity.id
_entity.type
_entity.pdbx_description
1 polymer ?
#
loop_
_entity_poly.entity_id
_entity_poly.type
_entity_poly.pdbx_seq_one_letter_code
_entity_poly.pdbx_strand_id
1 'polypeptide(L)'
;TVSTYFNYFKNLTDVELMWTGEWVCHPASQNTFTNFKSKAGKEAFMWLNWPVNDVNHKRLVMGPAEEGILSPGLTDFRGIVTNPLQQAEASKTSLFAIADFAWNTSDFSCFTSWEDGFKYIDAGAPEALTELCRHLTNPSPGGITSMGESTALEPYITAFTNDYNADRDITASGTALIEQFQKIITAADEFQQNGTNENLKVEMKPWVDSLRYISKACVGYVETALALKKNDADTVCGSYLTAINNYKASKNCESPLLTKDGDTQYITTHMVEAGAMKIMPFAREMDTSLKEAALEVLNGNFSDTITSAESSLFYQGLGGFYEGDAEKVIDGMDNTYAWFNTTVSANAYIGLDLGDAYKLDTIRILQGRTNSDGDIFTSGVLEYSLDNEHWTSIGTYGTNVIEENVLSQSINARYVRLRTTASTGKWYSIREFSVTTRPLATF
;
A
#
# COMPACT_ATOMS: atom_id res chain seq x y z
N THR A 1 -23.63 -27.03 28.40
CA THR A 1 -24.07 -25.66 28.13
C THR A 1 -23.06 -24.62 28.68
N VAL A 2 -23.13 -23.38 28.22
CA VAL A 2 -22.28 -22.25 28.71
C VAL A 2 -22.47 -22.07 30.21
N SER A 3 -23.71 -22.17 30.71
CA SER A 3 -24.02 -22.07 32.15
C SER A 3 -23.34 -23.17 32.97
N THR A 4 -23.28 -24.40 32.47
CA THR A 4 -22.61 -25.52 33.17
C THR A 4 -21.09 -25.26 33.26
N TYR A 5 -20.49 -24.75 32.21
CA TYR A 5 -19.09 -24.39 32.18
C TYR A 5 -18.78 -23.33 33.25
N PHE A 6 -19.48 -22.20 33.27
CA PHE A 6 -19.26 -21.17 34.24
C PHE A 6 -19.53 -21.58 35.68
N ASN A 7 -20.58 -22.40 35.93
CA ASN A 7 -20.86 -22.92 37.25
C ASN A 7 -19.74 -23.81 37.81
N TYR A 8 -19.01 -24.52 36.95
CA TYR A 8 -17.83 -25.28 37.36
C TYR A 8 -16.71 -24.37 37.86
N PHE A 9 -16.39 -23.34 37.10
CA PHE A 9 -15.27 -22.43 37.44
C PHE A 9 -15.61 -21.40 38.54
N LYS A 10 -16.87 -21.12 38.78
CA LYS A 10 -17.33 -20.15 39.77
C LYS A 10 -16.75 -20.36 41.17
N ASN A 11 -16.61 -21.60 41.58
CA ASN A 11 -16.14 -21.98 42.93
C ASN A 11 -14.63 -22.25 43.01
N LEU A 12 -13.91 -22.16 41.91
CA LEU A 12 -12.46 -22.35 41.90
C LEU A 12 -11.76 -21.05 42.25
N THR A 13 -11.10 -20.98 43.42
CA THR A 13 -10.43 -19.74 43.91
C THR A 13 -9.15 -19.41 43.16
N ASP A 14 -8.44 -20.43 42.70
CA ASP A 14 -7.10 -20.32 42.14
C ASP A 14 -7.07 -20.30 40.61
N VAL A 15 -8.23 -20.04 39.98
CA VAL A 15 -8.37 -20.00 38.55
C VAL A 15 -8.81 -18.60 38.12
N GLU A 16 -7.99 -17.96 37.30
CA GLU A 16 -8.36 -16.74 36.59
C GLU A 16 -9.00 -17.12 35.25
N LEU A 17 -10.04 -16.38 34.86
CA LEU A 17 -10.76 -16.60 33.60
C LEU A 17 -10.41 -15.49 32.62
N MET A 18 -9.84 -15.89 31.49
CA MET A 18 -9.62 -14.96 30.36
C MET A 18 -10.87 -14.85 29.50
N TRP A 19 -11.12 -13.64 29.02
CA TRP A 19 -12.28 -13.32 28.20
C TRP A 19 -11.92 -12.32 27.12
N THR A 20 -12.23 -12.65 25.85
CA THR A 20 -12.01 -11.78 24.69
C THR A 20 -13.17 -10.83 24.42
N GLY A 21 -14.26 -10.95 25.13
CA GLY A 21 -15.55 -10.34 24.84
C GLY A 21 -16.48 -11.31 24.09
N GLU A 22 -17.58 -10.81 23.56
CA GLU A 22 -18.58 -11.60 22.80
C GLU A 22 -18.04 -12.05 21.43
N TRP A 23 -16.97 -11.42 20.97
CA TRP A 23 -16.27 -11.69 19.70
C TRP A 23 -14.79 -11.87 19.94
N VAL A 24 -14.08 -12.40 18.96
CA VAL A 24 -12.61 -12.58 19.02
C VAL A 24 -11.91 -11.25 19.21
N CYS A 25 -12.28 -10.22 18.47
CA CYS A 25 -11.82 -8.85 18.63
C CYS A 25 -12.99 -8.00 19.15
N HIS A 26 -13.01 -7.74 20.44
CA HIS A 26 -14.10 -7.01 21.09
C HIS A 26 -13.56 -5.85 21.94
N PRO A 27 -14.23 -4.69 21.91
CA PRO A 27 -13.89 -3.56 22.78
C PRO A 27 -14.03 -3.90 24.26
N ALA A 28 -13.18 -3.31 25.08
CA ALA A 28 -13.26 -3.38 26.54
C ALA A 28 -14.36 -2.43 27.04
N SER A 29 -15.60 -2.90 27.10
CA SER A 29 -16.74 -2.11 27.56
C SER A 29 -17.28 -2.58 28.91
N GLN A 30 -17.86 -1.66 29.70
CA GLN A 30 -18.45 -1.98 30.99
C GLN A 30 -19.54 -3.06 30.89
N ASN A 31 -20.39 -2.99 29.86
CA ASN A 31 -21.45 -3.96 29.66
C ASN A 31 -20.92 -5.38 29.44
N THR A 32 -19.86 -5.53 28.65
CA THR A 32 -19.18 -6.82 28.39
C THR A 32 -18.69 -7.43 29.72
N PHE A 33 -18.01 -6.66 30.56
CA PHE A 33 -17.44 -7.16 31.79
C PHE A 33 -18.49 -7.42 32.86
N THR A 34 -19.50 -6.56 32.99
CA THR A 34 -20.63 -6.76 33.90
C THR A 34 -21.42 -8.03 33.51
N ASN A 35 -21.66 -8.23 32.21
CA ASN A 35 -22.33 -9.44 31.72
C ASN A 35 -21.50 -10.70 32.00
N PHE A 36 -20.19 -10.65 31.78
CA PHE A 36 -19.30 -11.77 32.09
C PHE A 36 -19.34 -12.09 33.58
N LYS A 37 -19.13 -11.09 34.46
CA LYS A 37 -19.13 -11.23 35.92
C LYS A 37 -20.44 -11.81 36.43
N SER A 38 -21.58 -11.39 35.87
CA SER A 38 -22.90 -11.92 36.25
C SER A 38 -23.05 -13.43 35.95
N LYS A 39 -22.46 -13.89 34.85
CA LYS A 39 -22.51 -15.30 34.41
C LYS A 39 -21.44 -16.16 35.08
N ALA A 40 -20.22 -15.66 35.14
CA ALA A 40 -19.06 -16.41 35.64
C ALA A 40 -18.89 -16.34 37.15
N GLY A 41 -19.53 -15.35 37.82
CA GLY A 41 -19.35 -15.09 39.26
C GLY A 41 -17.95 -14.57 39.62
N LYS A 42 -17.17 -14.18 38.65
CA LYS A 42 -15.80 -13.66 38.76
C LYS A 42 -15.59 -12.54 37.78
N GLU A 43 -14.67 -11.65 38.09
CA GLU A 43 -14.16 -10.66 37.14
C GLU A 43 -13.31 -11.36 36.08
N ALA A 44 -13.34 -10.85 34.85
CA ALA A 44 -12.53 -11.36 33.77
C ALA A 44 -11.10 -10.82 33.83
N PHE A 45 -10.16 -11.66 33.40
CA PHE A 45 -8.88 -11.20 32.91
C PHE A 45 -9.06 -10.98 31.40
N MET A 46 -8.96 -9.73 30.93
CA MET A 46 -9.24 -9.45 29.55
C MET A 46 -8.11 -9.93 28.65
N TRP A 47 -8.45 -10.66 27.60
CA TRP A 47 -7.59 -10.89 26.45
C TRP A 47 -8.03 -9.94 25.35
N LEU A 48 -7.29 -8.86 25.18
CA LEU A 48 -7.57 -7.83 24.18
C LEU A 48 -6.84 -8.14 22.86
N ASN A 49 -7.60 -8.51 21.84
CA ASN A 49 -7.06 -8.67 20.48
C ASN A 49 -6.99 -7.31 19.78
N TRP A 50 -6.10 -6.46 20.25
CA TRP A 50 -5.72 -5.16 19.71
C TRP A 50 -4.32 -4.79 20.25
N PRO A 51 -3.40 -4.32 19.41
CA PRO A 51 -3.50 -3.90 18.02
C PRO A 51 -3.18 -5.01 16.99
N VAL A 52 -3.32 -6.27 17.31
CA VAL A 52 -3.00 -7.39 16.43
C VAL A 52 -3.46 -7.18 14.99
N ASN A 53 -2.60 -7.52 14.03
CA ASN A 53 -2.83 -7.39 12.59
C ASN A 53 -2.69 -8.73 11.82
N ASP A 54 -2.84 -9.85 12.50
CA ASP A 54 -2.71 -11.20 11.93
C ASP A 54 -3.79 -11.55 10.88
N VAL A 55 -4.93 -10.91 10.93
CA VAL A 55 -6.00 -11.04 9.93
C VAL A 55 -5.68 -10.24 8.66
N ASN A 56 -4.96 -9.14 8.78
CA ASN A 56 -4.55 -8.32 7.65
C ASN A 56 -3.17 -7.66 7.91
N HIS A 57 -2.13 -8.41 7.62
CA HIS A 57 -0.74 -7.97 7.77
C HIS A 57 -0.36 -6.75 6.92
N LYS A 58 -1.19 -6.40 5.92
CA LYS A 58 -0.96 -5.22 5.08
C LYS A 58 -1.07 -3.91 5.85
N ARG A 59 -1.75 -3.92 7.00
CA ARG A 59 -2.04 -2.73 7.80
C ARG A 59 -1.26 -2.71 9.09
N LEU A 60 -0.79 -1.52 9.45
CA LEU A 60 -0.15 -1.25 10.72
C LEU A 60 -1.13 -0.46 11.59
N VAL A 61 -1.41 -0.95 12.79
CA VAL A 61 -2.42 -0.38 13.68
C VAL A 61 -1.75 0.41 14.78
N MET A 62 -1.59 1.72 14.58
CA MET A 62 -0.87 2.62 15.49
C MET A 62 -1.70 3.82 15.96
N GLY A 63 -2.99 3.86 15.64
CA GLY A 63 -3.91 4.92 16.05
C GLY A 63 -4.31 4.85 17.51
N PRO A 64 -5.05 5.86 18.00
CA PRO A 64 -5.56 5.90 19.36
C PRO A 64 -6.54 4.75 19.62
N ALA A 65 -6.65 4.34 20.90
CA ALA A 65 -7.67 3.40 21.36
C ALA A 65 -9.03 4.10 21.44
N GLU A 66 -9.62 4.45 20.29
CA GLU A 66 -10.86 5.22 20.20
C GLU A 66 -12.00 4.66 21.06
N GLU A 67 -13.04 5.44 21.24
CA GLU A 67 -14.19 5.10 22.08
C GLU A 67 -14.70 3.69 21.81
N GLY A 68 -14.65 2.86 22.83
CA GLY A 68 -15.07 1.47 22.76
C GLY A 68 -13.94 0.46 22.81
N ILE A 69 -12.70 0.75 22.40
CA ILE A 69 -11.59 -0.21 22.54
C ILE A 69 -11.16 -0.29 24.00
N LEU A 70 -10.89 0.86 24.62
CA LEU A 70 -10.60 1.01 26.05
C LEU A 70 -11.58 2.04 26.64
N SER A 71 -12.68 1.59 27.25
CA SER A 71 -13.69 2.48 27.79
C SER A 71 -13.24 3.10 29.11
N PRO A 72 -13.15 4.43 29.23
CA PRO A 72 -12.81 5.10 30.52
C PRO A 72 -13.73 4.67 31.63
N GLY A 73 -13.20 4.59 32.85
CA GLY A 73 -13.96 4.23 34.05
C GLY A 73 -14.37 2.76 34.13
N LEU A 74 -13.81 1.90 33.28
CA LEU A 74 -14.09 0.47 33.31
C LEU A 74 -13.75 -0.14 34.66
N THR A 75 -14.70 -0.89 35.21
CA THR A 75 -14.56 -1.70 36.42
C THR A 75 -14.88 -3.17 36.10
N ASP A 76 -14.89 -4.03 37.13
CA ASP A 76 -15.26 -5.44 36.99
C ASP A 76 -14.29 -6.26 36.14
N PHE A 77 -13.03 -5.87 36.01
CA PHE A 77 -11.97 -6.67 35.39
C PHE A 77 -10.74 -6.83 36.29
N ARG A 78 -10.03 -7.94 36.11
CA ARG A 78 -8.84 -8.31 36.93
C ARG A 78 -7.54 -7.77 36.38
N GLY A 79 -7.44 -7.66 35.07
CA GLY A 79 -6.25 -7.23 34.36
C GLY A 79 -6.42 -7.39 32.85
N ILE A 80 -5.37 -7.03 32.12
CA ILE A 80 -5.35 -7.07 30.66
C ILE A 80 -4.14 -7.86 30.18
N VAL A 81 -4.37 -8.74 29.21
CA VAL A 81 -3.37 -9.29 28.32
C VAL A 81 -3.71 -8.79 26.93
N THR A 82 -2.72 -8.32 26.20
CA THR A 82 -2.92 -7.86 24.81
C THR A 82 -2.22 -8.76 23.81
N ASN A 83 -2.81 -8.85 22.62
CA ASN A 83 -2.21 -9.45 21.44
C ASN A 83 -1.67 -8.32 20.56
N PRO A 84 -0.33 -8.12 20.49
CA PRO A 84 0.28 -7.00 19.79
C PRO A 84 0.36 -7.22 18.28
N LEU A 85 0.87 -6.22 17.55
CA LEU A 85 1.30 -6.35 16.16
C LEU A 85 2.46 -7.34 16.04
N GLN A 86 2.70 -7.87 14.85
CA GLN A 86 3.93 -8.58 14.52
C GLN A 86 5.16 -7.64 14.65
N GLN A 87 4.97 -6.35 14.42
CA GLN A 87 5.96 -5.29 14.55
C GLN A 87 6.08 -4.87 16.03
N ALA A 88 7.15 -5.28 16.68
CA ALA A 88 7.32 -5.13 18.12
C ALA A 88 7.46 -3.66 18.56
N GLU A 89 8.22 -2.86 17.82
CA GLU A 89 8.40 -1.45 18.12
C GLU A 89 7.13 -0.64 17.85
N ALA A 90 6.47 -0.88 16.75
CA ALA A 90 5.20 -0.23 16.42
C ALA A 90 4.08 -0.56 17.41
N SER A 91 4.12 -1.74 18.03
CA SER A 91 3.17 -2.14 19.08
C SER A 91 3.24 -1.25 20.33
N LYS A 92 4.36 -0.58 20.57
CA LYS A 92 4.56 0.25 21.77
C LYS A 92 3.56 1.39 21.89
N THR A 93 3.02 1.89 20.78
CA THR A 93 1.95 2.92 20.81
C THR A 93 0.71 2.42 21.54
N SER A 94 0.25 1.25 21.18
CA SER A 94 -0.93 0.63 21.81
C SER A 94 -0.61 0.10 23.21
N LEU A 95 0.59 -0.44 23.42
CA LEU A 95 1.02 -0.90 24.75
C LEU A 95 1.10 0.24 25.76
N PHE A 96 1.53 1.44 25.33
CA PHE A 96 1.53 2.63 26.17
C PHE A 96 0.11 2.98 26.61
N ALA A 97 -0.84 3.05 25.67
CA ALA A 97 -2.24 3.36 25.97
C ALA A 97 -2.88 2.30 26.88
N ILE A 98 -2.58 1.01 26.69
CA ILE A 98 -3.08 -0.08 27.53
C ILE A 98 -2.51 0.02 28.96
N ALA A 99 -1.23 0.35 29.11
CA ALA A 99 -0.60 0.51 30.41
C ALA A 99 -1.16 1.71 31.17
N ASP A 100 -1.34 2.84 30.50
CA ASP A 100 -1.96 4.04 31.06
C ASP A 100 -3.41 3.79 31.49
N PHE A 101 -4.19 3.14 30.64
CA PHE A 101 -5.55 2.69 30.97
C PHE A 101 -5.57 1.76 32.19
N ALA A 102 -4.69 0.76 32.24
CA ALA A 102 -4.65 -0.19 33.34
C ALA A 102 -4.19 0.45 34.66
N TRP A 103 -3.41 1.54 34.59
CA TRP A 103 -2.98 2.30 35.76
C TRP A 103 -4.13 3.08 36.41
N ASN A 104 -4.93 3.77 35.60
CA ASN A 104 -6.09 4.54 36.09
C ASN A 104 -7.20 4.66 35.04
N THR A 105 -8.12 3.72 35.03
CA THR A 105 -9.22 3.70 34.06
C THR A 105 -10.12 4.93 34.16
N SER A 106 -10.23 5.56 35.34
CA SER A 106 -11.16 6.68 35.57
C SER A 106 -10.72 7.97 34.89
N ASP A 107 -9.41 8.19 34.80
CA ASP A 107 -8.83 9.41 34.21
C ASP A 107 -8.26 9.15 32.83
N PHE A 108 -8.43 7.94 32.28
CA PHE A 108 -7.93 7.58 30.98
C PHE A 108 -8.61 8.39 29.86
N SER A 109 -7.80 9.01 29.00
CA SER A 109 -8.22 9.65 27.75
C SER A 109 -7.45 9.04 26.60
N CYS A 110 -8.14 8.36 25.68
CA CYS A 110 -7.48 7.63 24.61
C CYS A 110 -6.60 8.52 23.72
N PHE A 111 -7.07 9.72 23.39
CA PHE A 111 -6.30 10.65 22.54
C PHE A 111 -5.12 11.27 23.29
N THR A 112 -5.32 11.72 24.53
CA THR A 112 -4.25 12.32 25.33
C THR A 112 -3.15 11.30 25.63
N SER A 113 -3.53 10.08 26.03
CA SER A 113 -2.59 8.99 26.27
C SER A 113 -1.80 8.62 25.00
N TRP A 114 -2.48 8.57 23.86
CA TRP A 114 -1.85 8.26 22.59
C TRP A 114 -0.85 9.34 22.16
N GLU A 115 -1.22 10.63 22.22
CA GLU A 115 -0.32 11.73 21.89
C GLU A 115 0.88 11.82 22.85
N ASP A 116 0.63 11.62 24.14
CA ASP A 116 1.68 11.63 25.16
C ASP A 116 2.68 10.46 25.01
N GLY A 117 2.24 9.34 24.46
CA GLY A 117 3.06 8.15 24.27
C GLY A 117 4.22 8.36 23.31
N PHE A 118 4.06 9.15 22.26
CA PHE A 118 5.05 9.28 21.20
C PHE A 118 6.39 9.83 21.66
N LYS A 119 6.42 10.73 22.61
CA LYS A 119 7.67 11.26 23.20
C LYS A 119 8.52 10.21 23.92
N TYR A 120 7.89 9.09 24.34
CA TYR A 120 8.60 7.97 24.95
C TYR A 120 8.97 6.88 23.93
N ILE A 121 8.27 6.83 22.81
CA ILE A 121 8.47 5.85 21.76
C ILE A 121 9.57 6.30 20.79
N ASP A 122 9.53 7.58 20.40
CA ASP A 122 10.58 8.24 19.60
C ASP A 122 10.72 9.70 20.03
N ALA A 123 11.73 10.02 20.82
CA ALA A 123 11.96 11.37 21.31
C ALA A 123 12.51 12.32 20.24
N GLY A 124 12.99 11.82 19.12
CA GLY A 124 13.61 12.62 18.06
C GLY A 124 12.62 13.28 17.12
N ALA A 125 11.45 12.65 16.89
CA ALA A 125 10.44 13.16 15.95
C ALA A 125 9.00 12.77 16.41
N PRO A 126 8.60 13.08 17.66
CA PRO A 126 7.31 12.63 18.20
C PRO A 126 6.11 13.23 17.44
N GLU A 127 6.18 14.49 17.03
CA GLU A 127 5.11 15.16 16.28
C GLU A 127 4.95 14.55 14.88
N ALA A 128 6.04 14.29 14.20
CA ALA A 128 6.05 13.64 12.90
C ALA A 128 5.49 12.22 13.00
N LEU A 129 5.90 11.46 14.01
CA LEU A 129 5.38 10.12 14.28
C LEU A 129 3.89 10.15 14.59
N THR A 130 3.42 11.12 15.38
CA THR A 130 1.99 11.33 15.68
C THR A 130 1.20 11.56 14.39
N GLU A 131 1.68 12.44 13.51
CA GLU A 131 1.00 12.71 12.23
C GLU A 131 0.91 11.45 11.37
N LEU A 132 1.99 10.71 11.21
CA LEU A 132 1.98 9.46 10.44
C LEU A 132 1.00 8.43 11.01
N CYS A 133 0.96 8.28 12.33
CA CYS A 133 0.11 7.30 12.99
C CYS A 133 -1.39 7.62 12.88
N ARG A 134 -1.79 8.87 12.61
CA ARG A 134 -3.19 9.25 12.27
C ARG A 134 -3.69 8.56 11.00
N HIS A 135 -2.78 8.10 10.15
CA HIS A 135 -3.07 7.46 8.87
C HIS A 135 -2.78 5.95 8.86
N LEU A 136 -2.45 5.40 10.04
CA LEU A 136 -2.11 3.99 10.27
C LEU A 136 -2.95 3.44 11.43
N THR A 137 -4.27 3.52 11.32
CA THR A 137 -5.15 3.21 12.46
C THR A 137 -6.08 2.04 12.25
N ASN A 138 -6.47 1.79 11.01
CA ASN A 138 -7.51 0.81 10.70
C ASN A 138 -7.01 -0.63 10.83
N PRO A 139 -7.57 -1.44 11.76
CA PRO A 139 -7.17 -2.83 11.96
C PRO A 139 -7.64 -3.78 10.83
N SER A 140 -8.57 -3.33 9.94
CA SER A 140 -9.23 -4.19 8.94
C SER A 140 -10.16 -5.28 9.53
N PRO A 141 -10.83 -6.10 8.71
CA PRO A 141 -12.04 -6.81 9.13
C PRO A 141 -11.85 -7.58 10.43
N GLY A 142 -12.70 -7.27 11.40
CA GLY A 142 -12.73 -7.84 12.74
C GLY A 142 -13.71 -7.07 13.61
N GLY A 143 -13.90 -7.50 14.85
CA GLY A 143 -14.84 -6.87 15.78
C GLY A 143 -14.47 -5.44 16.22
N ILE A 144 -13.22 -5.01 15.98
CA ILE A 144 -12.74 -3.64 16.22
C ILE A 144 -12.58 -2.96 14.86
N THR A 145 -13.69 -2.57 14.23
CA THR A 145 -13.71 -1.96 12.89
C THR A 145 -14.01 -0.47 12.91
N SER A 146 -14.37 0.08 14.06
CA SER A 146 -14.82 1.46 14.21
C SER A 146 -13.70 2.49 14.43
N MET A 147 -12.43 2.08 14.36
CA MET A 147 -11.31 3.00 14.46
C MET A 147 -11.28 3.93 13.27
N GLY A 148 -11.26 5.22 13.52
CA GLY A 148 -11.07 6.24 12.51
C GLY A 148 -9.65 6.17 11.93
N GLU A 149 -9.54 6.44 10.62
CA GLU A 149 -8.25 6.62 9.96
C GLU A 149 -8.32 7.87 9.10
N SER A 150 -7.32 8.73 9.22
CA SER A 150 -7.24 9.97 8.43
C SER A 150 -8.46 10.89 8.61
N THR A 151 -9.11 10.86 9.77
CA THR A 151 -10.37 11.60 10.02
C THR A 151 -10.19 13.10 9.88
N ALA A 152 -9.02 13.64 10.20
CA ALA A 152 -8.70 15.05 10.03
C ALA A 152 -8.63 15.49 8.56
N LEU A 153 -8.41 14.58 7.61
CA LEU A 153 -8.41 14.85 6.17
C LEU A 153 -9.82 14.90 5.58
N GLU A 154 -10.79 14.24 6.19
CA GLU A 154 -12.13 14.05 5.63
C GLU A 154 -12.82 15.36 5.25
N PRO A 155 -12.80 16.43 6.05
CA PRO A 155 -13.40 17.71 5.66
C PRO A 155 -12.76 18.30 4.42
N TYR A 156 -11.45 18.20 4.25
CA TYR A 156 -10.71 18.73 3.10
C TYR A 156 -10.96 17.92 1.84
N ILE A 157 -10.94 16.59 1.93
CA ILE A 157 -11.30 15.69 0.83
C ILE A 157 -12.74 15.97 0.38
N THR A 158 -13.67 16.05 1.32
CA THR A 158 -15.08 16.30 1.05
C THR A 158 -15.31 17.65 0.38
N ALA A 159 -14.66 18.72 0.88
CA ALA A 159 -14.78 20.04 0.31
C ALA A 159 -14.28 20.08 -1.15
N PHE A 160 -13.08 19.53 -1.39
CA PHE A 160 -12.51 19.46 -2.73
C PHE A 160 -13.37 18.60 -3.67
N THR A 161 -13.77 17.40 -3.27
CA THR A 161 -14.58 16.49 -4.10
C THR A 161 -15.94 17.10 -4.43
N ASN A 162 -16.58 17.79 -3.48
CA ASN A 162 -17.85 18.47 -3.72
C ASN A 162 -17.71 19.63 -4.71
N ASP A 163 -16.64 20.40 -4.63
CA ASP A 163 -16.39 21.49 -5.58
C ASP A 163 -16.04 20.94 -6.97
N TYR A 164 -15.21 19.91 -7.02
CA TYR A 164 -14.80 19.24 -8.26
C TYR A 164 -16.00 18.63 -9.00
N ASN A 165 -16.80 17.83 -8.31
CA ASN A 165 -17.97 17.14 -8.90
C ASN A 165 -19.08 18.09 -9.31
N ALA A 166 -19.18 19.26 -8.67
CA ALA A 166 -20.15 20.29 -9.01
C ALA A 166 -19.64 21.29 -10.07
N ASP A 167 -18.48 21.02 -10.65
CA ASP A 167 -17.80 21.88 -11.64
C ASP A 167 -17.56 23.34 -11.15
N ARG A 168 -17.39 23.52 -9.82
CA ARG A 168 -17.11 24.81 -9.21
C ARG A 168 -15.63 25.18 -9.28
N ASP A 169 -15.28 26.37 -8.81
CA ASP A 169 -13.89 26.76 -8.57
C ASP A 169 -13.30 25.92 -7.44
N ILE A 170 -12.27 25.14 -7.79
CA ILE A 170 -11.56 24.23 -6.87
C ILE A 170 -10.26 24.82 -6.30
N THR A 171 -9.98 26.12 -6.58
CA THR A 171 -8.67 26.71 -6.21
C THR A 171 -8.45 26.71 -4.70
N ALA A 172 -9.43 27.15 -3.94
CA ALA A 172 -9.31 27.24 -2.48
C ALA A 172 -9.31 25.85 -1.81
N SER A 173 -10.27 25.00 -2.17
CA SER A 173 -10.37 23.64 -1.60
C SER A 173 -9.22 22.74 -2.02
N GLY A 174 -8.73 22.88 -3.26
CA GLY A 174 -7.56 22.15 -3.75
C GLY A 174 -6.28 22.55 -3.04
N THR A 175 -6.03 23.86 -2.90
CA THR A 175 -4.85 24.36 -2.15
C THR A 175 -4.87 23.86 -0.71
N ALA A 176 -6.00 23.98 -0.02
CA ALA A 176 -6.12 23.50 1.36
C ALA A 176 -5.89 21.99 1.48
N LEU A 177 -6.35 21.20 0.52
CA LEU A 177 -6.15 19.75 0.52
C LEU A 177 -4.68 19.38 0.24
N ILE A 178 -4.01 20.05 -0.70
CA ILE A 178 -2.57 19.89 -0.97
C ILE A 178 -1.76 20.14 0.30
N GLU A 179 -2.08 21.20 1.04
CA GLU A 179 -1.39 21.52 2.31
C GLU A 179 -1.49 20.38 3.34
N GLN A 180 -2.63 19.68 3.39
CA GLN A 180 -2.78 18.54 4.30
C GLN A 180 -1.92 17.35 3.87
N PHE A 181 -1.93 17.00 2.58
CA PHE A 181 -1.06 15.93 2.08
C PHE A 181 0.43 16.28 2.23
N GLN A 182 0.79 17.56 2.08
CA GLN A 182 2.16 18.03 2.28
C GLN A 182 2.63 17.86 3.74
N LYS A 183 1.74 18.00 4.74
CA LYS A 183 2.06 17.69 6.15
C LYS A 183 2.47 16.23 6.32
N ILE A 184 1.75 15.32 5.70
CA ILE A 184 2.06 13.88 5.75
C ILE A 184 3.42 13.59 5.11
N ILE A 185 3.69 14.17 3.95
CA ILE A 185 4.97 14.02 3.24
C ILE A 185 6.11 14.55 4.11
N THR A 186 5.95 15.74 4.68
CA THR A 186 6.94 16.37 5.57
C THR A 186 7.17 15.52 6.81
N ALA A 187 6.11 15.02 7.44
CA ALA A 187 6.20 14.14 8.60
C ALA A 187 6.95 12.84 8.27
N ALA A 188 6.72 12.26 7.09
CA ALA A 188 7.45 11.07 6.66
C ALA A 188 8.95 11.32 6.50
N ASP A 189 9.31 12.44 5.90
CA ASP A 189 10.72 12.82 5.72
C ASP A 189 11.37 13.17 7.07
N GLU A 190 10.68 13.91 7.93
CA GLU A 190 11.16 14.30 9.26
C GLU A 190 11.37 13.07 10.18
N PHE A 191 10.42 12.15 10.21
CA PHE A 191 10.57 10.92 10.99
C PHE A 191 11.78 10.10 10.54
N GLN A 192 12.01 9.98 9.23
CA GLN A 192 13.17 9.27 8.70
C GLN A 192 14.51 9.96 9.03
N GLN A 193 14.53 11.28 9.06
CA GLN A 193 15.75 12.06 9.33
C GLN A 193 16.06 12.19 10.82
N ASN A 194 15.06 12.51 11.63
CA ASN A 194 15.21 12.95 13.01
C ASN A 194 14.80 11.90 14.05
N GLY A 195 14.04 10.88 13.64
CA GLY A 195 13.66 9.79 14.53
C GLY A 195 14.87 9.10 15.14
N THR A 196 14.82 8.84 16.44
CA THR A 196 15.93 8.26 17.23
C THR A 196 15.76 6.77 17.50
N ASN A 197 14.56 6.23 17.34
CA ASN A 197 14.30 4.80 17.48
C ASN A 197 14.54 4.10 16.13
N GLU A 198 15.79 3.67 15.90
CA GLU A 198 16.19 3.03 14.63
C GLU A 198 15.42 1.76 14.33
N ASN A 199 15.05 0.96 15.35
CA ASN A 199 14.26 -0.23 15.12
C ASN A 199 12.84 0.10 14.65
N LEU A 200 12.22 1.12 15.23
CA LEU A 200 10.90 1.61 14.82
C LEU A 200 10.94 2.14 13.38
N LYS A 201 11.97 2.90 13.03
CA LYS A 201 12.16 3.40 11.66
C LYS A 201 12.23 2.26 10.65
N VAL A 202 12.96 1.19 10.97
CA VAL A 202 13.08 0.00 10.12
C VAL A 202 11.73 -0.72 10.01
N GLU A 203 11.05 -0.96 11.12
CA GLU A 203 9.75 -1.66 11.13
C GLU A 203 8.68 -0.88 10.35
N MET A 204 8.61 0.44 10.53
CA MET A 204 7.59 1.28 9.92
C MET A 204 7.90 1.67 8.47
N LYS A 205 9.15 1.55 8.03
CA LYS A 205 9.60 2.07 6.73
C LYS A 205 8.66 1.74 5.56
N PRO A 206 8.17 0.49 5.37
CA PRO A 206 7.29 0.17 4.26
C PRO A 206 6.00 0.98 4.26
N TRP A 207 5.38 1.14 5.43
CA TRP A 207 4.12 1.92 5.57
C TRP A 207 4.36 3.42 5.44
N VAL A 208 5.46 3.93 5.99
CA VAL A 208 5.84 5.34 5.88
C VAL A 208 6.14 5.69 4.42
N ASP A 209 6.87 4.84 3.70
CA ASP A 209 7.13 5.03 2.27
C ASP A 209 5.83 4.96 1.45
N SER A 210 4.98 3.98 1.70
CA SER A 210 3.66 3.87 1.05
C SER A 210 2.81 5.12 1.30
N LEU A 211 2.75 5.59 2.55
CA LEU A 211 2.00 6.79 2.93
C LEU A 211 2.56 8.06 2.27
N ARG A 212 3.88 8.19 2.22
CA ARG A 212 4.56 9.29 1.53
C ARG A 212 4.26 9.29 0.04
N TYR A 213 4.36 8.14 -0.61
CA TYR A 213 4.06 8.02 -2.04
C TYR A 213 2.60 8.27 -2.35
N ILE A 214 1.66 7.69 -1.60
CA ILE A 214 0.24 7.92 -1.86
C ILE A 214 -0.16 9.38 -1.63
N SER A 215 0.45 10.07 -0.65
CA SER A 215 0.23 11.50 -0.41
C SER A 215 0.78 12.36 -1.55
N LYS A 216 1.98 12.02 -2.09
CA LYS A 216 2.52 12.66 -3.29
C LYS A 216 1.63 12.43 -4.52
N ALA A 217 1.06 11.24 -4.66
CA ALA A 217 0.08 10.97 -5.72
C ALA A 217 -1.15 11.86 -5.58
N CYS A 218 -1.71 11.99 -4.37
CA CYS A 218 -2.85 12.86 -4.11
C CYS A 218 -2.56 14.33 -4.42
N VAL A 219 -1.38 14.84 -4.04
CA VAL A 219 -0.94 16.19 -4.44
C VAL A 219 -0.96 16.33 -5.96
N GLY A 220 -0.31 15.41 -6.68
CA GLY A 220 -0.25 15.46 -8.14
C GLY A 220 -1.63 15.39 -8.81
N TYR A 221 -2.55 14.57 -8.29
CA TYR A 221 -3.93 14.52 -8.81
C TYR A 221 -4.68 15.84 -8.58
N VAL A 222 -4.56 16.46 -7.41
CA VAL A 222 -5.20 17.75 -7.14
C VAL A 222 -4.60 18.85 -8.01
N GLU A 223 -3.29 18.88 -8.19
CA GLU A 223 -2.60 19.80 -9.09
C GLU A 223 -3.04 19.60 -10.54
N THR A 224 -3.20 18.36 -10.99
CA THR A 224 -3.73 18.02 -12.31
C THR A 224 -5.15 18.59 -12.51
N ALA A 225 -6.03 18.40 -11.53
CA ALA A 225 -7.37 18.96 -11.58
C ALA A 225 -7.37 20.49 -11.68
N LEU A 226 -6.53 21.15 -10.88
CA LEU A 226 -6.34 22.61 -10.92
C LEU A 226 -5.80 23.10 -12.27
N ALA A 227 -4.86 22.36 -12.85
CA ALA A 227 -4.26 22.70 -14.14
C ALA A 227 -5.24 22.50 -15.31
N LEU A 228 -6.04 21.43 -15.28
CA LEU A 228 -7.10 21.20 -16.26
C LEU A 228 -8.11 22.36 -16.27
N LYS A 229 -8.52 22.87 -15.12
CA LYS A 229 -9.40 24.03 -15.00
C LYS A 229 -8.80 25.33 -15.60
N LYS A 230 -7.47 25.41 -15.63
CA LYS A 230 -6.73 26.56 -16.19
C LYS A 230 -6.28 26.36 -17.63
N ASN A 231 -6.54 25.19 -18.23
CA ASN A 231 -6.01 24.77 -19.53
C ASN A 231 -4.47 24.86 -19.60
N ASP A 232 -3.80 24.54 -18.50
CA ASP A 232 -2.34 24.52 -18.37
C ASP A 232 -1.82 23.12 -18.69
N ALA A 233 -1.58 22.86 -19.97
CA ALA A 233 -1.17 21.54 -20.47
C ALA A 233 0.18 21.05 -19.88
N ASP A 234 1.13 21.93 -19.70
CA ASP A 234 2.46 21.56 -19.17
C ASP A 234 2.35 21.06 -17.72
N THR A 235 1.57 21.79 -16.90
CA THR A 235 1.34 21.36 -15.51
C THR A 235 0.49 20.07 -15.48
N VAL A 236 -0.53 19.92 -16.33
CA VAL A 236 -1.32 18.66 -16.42
C VAL A 236 -0.39 17.48 -16.67
N CYS A 237 0.48 17.57 -17.65
CA CYS A 237 1.40 16.49 -17.99
C CYS A 237 2.33 16.13 -16.85
N GLY A 238 2.99 17.10 -16.26
CA GLY A 238 3.96 16.88 -15.17
C GLY A 238 3.31 16.35 -13.89
N SER A 239 2.19 16.95 -13.48
CA SER A 239 1.49 16.56 -12.24
C SER A 239 0.81 15.20 -12.35
N TYR A 240 0.18 14.90 -13.49
CA TYR A 240 -0.50 13.60 -13.71
C TYR A 240 0.52 12.45 -13.74
N LEU A 241 1.61 12.57 -14.51
CA LEU A 241 2.67 11.55 -14.53
C LEU A 241 3.30 11.36 -13.13
N THR A 242 3.52 12.44 -12.41
CA THR A 242 3.99 12.37 -11.02
C THR A 242 3.00 11.63 -10.13
N ALA A 243 1.70 11.90 -10.29
CA ALA A 243 0.65 11.25 -9.52
C ALA A 243 0.59 9.74 -9.77
N ILE A 244 0.51 9.30 -11.03
CA ILE A 244 0.40 7.87 -11.35
C ILE A 244 1.65 7.10 -10.93
N ASN A 245 2.85 7.67 -11.10
CA ASN A 245 4.10 7.02 -10.68
C ASN A 245 4.15 6.85 -9.15
N ASN A 246 3.78 7.88 -8.39
CA ASN A 246 3.72 7.78 -6.93
C ASN A 246 2.58 6.85 -6.47
N TYR A 247 1.42 6.84 -7.15
CA TYR A 247 0.34 5.89 -6.86
C TYR A 247 0.80 4.43 -7.02
N LYS A 248 1.52 4.12 -8.11
CA LYS A 248 2.14 2.80 -8.32
C LYS A 248 3.17 2.49 -7.24
N ALA A 249 4.09 3.42 -6.96
CA ALA A 249 5.11 3.24 -5.93
C ALA A 249 4.50 2.95 -4.55
N SER A 250 3.39 3.61 -4.20
CA SER A 250 2.72 3.36 -2.92
C SER A 250 2.19 1.93 -2.76
N LYS A 251 1.81 1.29 -3.86
CA LYS A 251 1.31 -0.09 -3.88
C LYS A 251 2.43 -1.13 -3.93
N ASN A 252 3.65 -0.72 -4.23
CA ASN A 252 4.82 -1.59 -4.36
C ASN A 252 5.72 -1.56 -3.10
N CYS A 253 5.25 -1.00 -2.00
CA CYS A 253 5.96 -1.05 -0.72
C CYS A 253 5.71 -2.39 -0.03
N GLU A 254 6.79 -3.12 0.28
CA GLU A 254 6.74 -4.47 0.84
C GLU A 254 7.26 -4.52 2.27
N SER A 255 6.64 -5.34 3.10
CA SER A 255 7.09 -5.66 4.46
C SER A 255 7.36 -7.15 4.60
N PRO A 256 8.42 -7.55 5.34
CA PRO A 256 8.65 -8.94 5.67
C PRO A 256 7.57 -9.47 6.61
N LEU A 257 7.19 -10.73 6.40
CA LEU A 257 6.24 -11.47 7.22
C LEU A 257 6.88 -12.80 7.64
N LEU A 258 6.97 -13.03 8.95
CA LEU A 258 7.35 -14.34 9.46
C LEU A 258 6.17 -15.30 9.28
N THR A 259 6.40 -16.33 8.48
CA THR A 259 5.40 -17.35 8.15
C THR A 259 5.85 -18.70 8.72
N LYS A 260 4.90 -19.55 9.07
CA LYS A 260 5.15 -20.90 9.56
C LYS A 260 4.37 -21.92 8.73
N ASP A 261 5.06 -22.95 8.26
CA ASP A 261 4.46 -24.14 7.63
C ASP A 261 4.97 -25.39 8.37
N GLY A 262 4.08 -26.07 9.06
CA GLY A 262 4.44 -27.14 10.00
C GLY A 262 5.40 -26.62 11.08
N ASP A 263 6.59 -27.22 11.18
CA ASP A 263 7.65 -26.80 12.11
C ASP A 263 8.68 -25.84 11.45
N THR A 264 8.54 -25.57 10.17
CA THR A 264 9.46 -24.70 9.42
C THR A 264 8.99 -23.25 9.51
N GLN A 265 9.91 -22.36 9.91
CA GLN A 265 9.71 -20.91 9.88
C GLN A 265 10.46 -20.32 8.69
N TYR A 266 9.83 -19.40 7.97
CA TYR A 266 10.44 -18.70 6.85
C TYR A 266 9.89 -17.27 6.75
N ILE A 267 10.62 -16.41 6.07
CA ILE A 267 10.20 -15.03 5.84
C ILE A 267 9.67 -14.92 4.42
N THR A 268 8.44 -14.45 4.31
CA THR A 268 7.83 -14.00 3.06
C THR A 268 7.76 -12.47 3.03
N THR A 269 7.39 -11.89 1.93
CA THR A 269 7.03 -10.47 1.84
C THR A 269 5.56 -10.30 1.47
N HIS A 270 5.00 -9.19 1.84
CA HIS A 270 3.65 -8.81 1.47
C HIS A 270 3.58 -7.30 1.25
N MET A 271 2.70 -6.88 0.34
CA MET A 271 2.43 -5.47 0.10
C MET A 271 1.77 -4.84 1.31
N VAL A 272 2.11 -3.59 1.58
CA VAL A 272 1.50 -2.82 2.67
C VAL A 272 0.41 -1.88 2.17
N GLU A 273 -0.50 -1.50 3.07
CA GLU A 273 -1.56 -0.52 2.83
C GLU A 273 -1.51 0.56 3.90
N ALA A 274 -1.26 1.80 3.50
CA ALA A 274 -1.28 2.98 4.35
C ALA A 274 -2.35 3.97 3.86
N GLY A 275 -3.05 4.64 4.77
CA GLY A 275 -4.15 5.54 4.40
C GLY A 275 -5.31 4.84 3.68
N ALA A 276 -5.57 3.59 4.05
CA ALA A 276 -6.43 2.68 3.29
C ALA A 276 -7.92 3.07 3.30
N MET A 277 -8.38 3.83 4.29
CA MET A 277 -9.79 4.22 4.39
C MET A 277 -10.16 5.51 3.68
N LYS A 278 -9.24 6.46 3.58
CA LYS A 278 -9.53 7.79 3.01
C LYS A 278 -8.57 8.16 1.88
N ILE A 279 -7.27 8.02 2.08
CA ILE A 279 -6.25 8.51 1.14
C ILE A 279 -6.20 7.64 -0.13
N MET A 280 -6.08 6.32 0.02
CA MET A 280 -6.08 5.41 -1.14
C MET A 280 -7.39 5.43 -1.96
N PRO A 281 -8.59 5.43 -1.32
CA PRO A 281 -9.84 5.62 -2.07
C PRO A 281 -9.90 6.94 -2.82
N PHE A 282 -9.50 8.05 -2.20
CA PHE A 282 -9.43 9.36 -2.85
C PHE A 282 -8.48 9.35 -4.06
N ALA A 283 -7.26 8.81 -3.89
CA ALA A 283 -6.30 8.71 -4.99
C ALA A 283 -6.86 7.91 -6.17
N ARG A 284 -7.51 6.78 -5.90
CA ARG A 284 -8.14 5.93 -6.94
C ARG A 284 -9.30 6.62 -7.64
N GLU A 285 -10.13 7.35 -6.89
CA GLU A 285 -11.24 8.12 -7.46
C GLU A 285 -10.72 9.24 -8.38
N MET A 286 -9.68 9.95 -7.92
CA MET A 286 -9.08 11.02 -8.73
C MET A 286 -8.37 10.49 -9.98
N ASP A 287 -7.63 9.38 -9.87
CA ASP A 287 -7.04 8.71 -11.03
C ASP A 287 -8.10 8.39 -12.09
N THR A 288 -9.19 7.76 -11.65
CA THR A 288 -10.32 7.41 -12.54
C THR A 288 -10.97 8.65 -13.18
N SER A 289 -11.17 9.71 -12.39
CA SER A 289 -11.89 10.91 -12.84
C SER A 289 -11.06 11.80 -13.77
N LEU A 290 -9.75 11.82 -13.58
CA LEU A 290 -8.84 12.69 -14.34
C LEU A 290 -8.26 12.02 -15.58
N LYS A 291 -8.25 10.68 -15.61
CA LYS A 291 -7.53 9.89 -16.62
C LYS A 291 -7.86 10.32 -18.03
N GLU A 292 -9.14 10.38 -18.40
CA GLU A 292 -9.55 10.68 -19.76
C GLU A 292 -9.13 12.11 -20.19
N ALA A 293 -9.40 13.11 -19.35
CA ALA A 293 -9.04 14.49 -19.64
C ALA A 293 -7.52 14.72 -19.65
N ALA A 294 -6.80 14.10 -18.72
CA ALA A 294 -5.35 14.19 -18.69
C ALA A 294 -4.71 13.51 -19.91
N LEU A 295 -5.22 12.34 -20.33
CA LEU A 295 -4.75 11.64 -21.52
C LEU A 295 -5.09 12.40 -22.81
N GLU A 296 -6.21 13.10 -22.89
CA GLU A 296 -6.51 13.97 -24.04
C GLU A 296 -5.45 15.08 -24.19
N VAL A 297 -5.05 15.72 -23.09
CA VAL A 297 -3.96 16.70 -23.09
C VAL A 297 -2.63 16.04 -23.43
N LEU A 298 -2.35 14.87 -22.86
CA LEU A 298 -1.14 14.10 -23.10
C LEU A 298 -1.07 13.60 -24.55
N ASN A 299 -2.15 13.07 -25.12
CA ASN A 299 -2.20 12.56 -26.50
C ASN A 299 -2.07 13.67 -27.56
N GLY A 300 -2.42 14.90 -27.23
CA GLY A 300 -2.10 16.05 -28.07
C GLY A 300 -0.59 16.34 -28.10
N ASN A 301 0.13 15.97 -27.05
CA ASN A 301 1.53 16.34 -26.83
C ASN A 301 2.38 15.19 -26.28
N PHE A 302 1.80 14.27 -25.54
CA PHE A 302 2.49 13.18 -24.84
C PHE A 302 1.66 11.91 -24.84
N SER A 303 2.30 10.83 -24.53
CA SER A 303 1.64 9.64 -24.05
C SER A 303 2.24 9.26 -22.69
N ASP A 304 1.42 8.78 -21.80
CA ASP A 304 1.81 8.43 -20.44
C ASP A 304 2.53 7.07 -20.34
N THR A 305 2.72 6.57 -19.14
CA THR A 305 3.18 5.20 -18.92
C THR A 305 2.13 4.23 -19.44
N ILE A 306 2.46 3.46 -20.46
CA ILE A 306 1.58 2.45 -21.01
C ILE A 306 1.71 1.21 -20.14
N THR A 307 0.77 1.09 -19.22
CA THR A 307 0.61 -0.07 -18.37
C THR A 307 -0.84 -0.49 -18.41
N SER A 308 -1.14 -1.73 -18.51
CA SER A 308 -2.49 -2.26 -18.37
C SER A 308 -3.43 -2.10 -19.58
N ALA A 309 -4.61 -1.58 -19.39
CA ALA A 309 -5.80 -1.81 -20.23
C ALA A 309 -5.72 -1.38 -21.71
N GLU A 310 -4.78 -0.53 -22.10
CA GLU A 310 -4.64 -0.01 -23.46
C GLU A 310 -3.51 -0.69 -24.23
N SER A 311 -2.59 -1.39 -23.54
CA SER A 311 -1.55 -2.20 -24.17
C SER A 311 -1.92 -3.68 -24.12
N SER A 312 -1.67 -4.38 -25.20
CA SER A 312 -1.83 -5.83 -25.27
C SER A 312 -0.49 -6.54 -25.24
N LEU A 313 -0.40 -7.52 -24.35
CA LEU A 313 0.74 -8.41 -24.31
C LEU A 313 0.70 -9.34 -25.52
N PHE A 314 1.82 -9.48 -26.22
CA PHE A 314 1.97 -10.49 -27.28
C PHE A 314 3.23 -11.30 -27.06
N TYR A 315 3.16 -12.58 -27.39
CA TYR A 315 4.29 -13.51 -27.21
C TYR A 315 4.22 -14.68 -28.21
N GLN A 316 5.38 -15.19 -28.57
CA GLN A 316 5.52 -16.35 -29.46
C GLN A 316 6.57 -17.31 -28.92
N GLY A 317 6.25 -18.58 -28.93
CA GLY A 317 7.15 -19.65 -28.48
C GLY A 317 7.20 -19.81 -26.96
N LEU A 318 6.27 -19.19 -26.22
CA LEU A 318 6.17 -19.28 -24.76
C LEU A 318 4.99 -20.13 -24.26
N GLY A 319 4.11 -20.59 -25.15
CA GLY A 319 2.94 -21.38 -24.78
C GLY A 319 1.87 -20.61 -24.00
N GLY A 320 1.08 -21.33 -23.22
CA GLY A 320 0.10 -20.74 -22.31
C GLY A 320 0.68 -20.42 -20.93
N PHE A 321 -0.12 -19.82 -20.07
CA PHE A 321 0.26 -19.59 -18.67
C PHE A 321 0.13 -20.89 -17.87
N TYR A 322 1.14 -21.18 -17.07
CA TYR A 322 1.09 -22.17 -16.00
C TYR A 322 0.54 -21.55 -14.72
N GLU A 323 0.98 -20.33 -14.42
CA GLU A 323 0.54 -19.55 -13.27
C GLU A 323 0.50 -18.06 -13.64
N GLY A 324 -0.45 -17.32 -13.07
CA GLY A 324 -0.69 -15.93 -13.44
C GLY A 324 -1.39 -15.79 -14.80
N ASP A 325 -1.41 -14.57 -15.31
CA ASP A 325 -2.05 -14.18 -16.57
C ASP A 325 -1.37 -12.95 -17.18
N ALA A 326 -1.88 -12.48 -18.32
CA ALA A 326 -1.33 -11.32 -19.01
C ALA A 326 -1.42 -10.03 -18.19
N GLU A 327 -2.47 -9.88 -17.36
CA GLU A 327 -2.66 -8.69 -16.53
C GLU A 327 -1.55 -8.53 -15.49
N LYS A 328 -0.98 -9.65 -15.02
CA LYS A 328 0.12 -9.65 -14.04
C LYS A 328 1.44 -9.13 -14.61
N VAL A 329 1.56 -9.08 -15.92
CA VAL A 329 2.79 -8.60 -16.58
C VAL A 329 2.76 -7.10 -16.82
N ILE A 330 1.58 -6.48 -16.75
CA ILE A 330 1.36 -5.07 -17.07
C ILE A 330 0.57 -4.33 -15.98
N ASP A 331 0.52 -4.88 -14.77
CA ASP A 331 -0.27 -4.32 -13.66
C ASP A 331 0.49 -3.28 -12.82
N GLY A 332 1.76 -3.03 -13.14
CA GLY A 332 2.62 -2.08 -12.43
C GLY A 332 3.09 -2.59 -11.06
N MET A 333 3.00 -3.90 -10.80
CA MET A 333 3.37 -4.50 -9.52
C MET A 333 4.53 -5.49 -9.68
N ASP A 334 5.64 -5.25 -9.00
CA ASP A 334 6.86 -6.05 -9.09
C ASP A 334 6.78 -7.43 -8.42
N ASN A 335 5.71 -7.71 -7.68
CA ASN A 335 5.53 -8.95 -6.93
C ASN A 335 4.42 -9.85 -7.49
N THR A 336 3.78 -9.45 -8.57
CA THR A 336 2.92 -10.31 -9.39
C THR A 336 3.74 -10.87 -10.55
N TYR A 337 3.32 -11.97 -11.13
CA TYR A 337 4.05 -12.56 -12.26
C TYR A 337 3.16 -13.43 -13.12
N ALA A 338 3.62 -13.65 -14.33
CA ALA A 338 3.15 -14.69 -15.21
C ALA A 338 4.25 -15.71 -15.46
N TRP A 339 3.91 -17.01 -15.40
CA TRP A 339 4.81 -18.12 -15.66
C TRP A 339 4.28 -18.96 -16.81
N PHE A 340 5.06 -19.04 -17.88
CA PHE A 340 4.68 -19.73 -19.11
C PHE A 340 5.10 -21.19 -19.07
N ASN A 341 4.27 -22.08 -19.62
CA ASN A 341 4.40 -23.54 -19.52
C ASN A 341 5.17 -24.19 -20.70
N THR A 342 5.98 -23.44 -21.40
CA THR A 342 6.73 -23.95 -22.56
C THR A 342 8.22 -23.68 -22.41
N THR A 343 9.02 -24.67 -22.75
CA THR A 343 10.48 -24.52 -22.81
C THR A 343 10.87 -23.51 -23.88
N VAL A 344 11.64 -22.52 -23.48
CA VAL A 344 12.09 -21.43 -24.36
C VAL A 344 12.97 -21.92 -25.48
N SER A 345 12.56 -21.63 -26.71
CA SER A 345 13.33 -21.82 -27.94
C SER A 345 13.95 -20.51 -28.42
N ALA A 346 15.01 -20.58 -29.19
CA ALA A 346 15.57 -19.39 -29.80
C ALA A 346 14.52 -18.67 -30.68
N ASN A 347 14.55 -17.36 -30.66
CA ASN A 347 13.59 -16.42 -31.25
C ASN A 347 12.21 -16.37 -30.59
N ALA A 348 11.98 -17.05 -29.46
CA ALA A 348 10.83 -16.77 -28.61
C ALA A 348 10.90 -15.32 -28.13
N TYR A 349 9.75 -14.66 -27.99
CA TYR A 349 9.69 -13.28 -27.52
C TYR A 349 8.47 -13.02 -26.66
N ILE A 350 8.57 -11.95 -25.88
CA ILE A 350 7.45 -11.31 -25.21
C ILE A 350 7.50 -9.81 -25.52
N GLY A 351 6.36 -9.17 -25.64
CA GLY A 351 6.29 -7.76 -25.99
C GLY A 351 4.94 -7.11 -25.75
N LEU A 352 4.87 -5.81 -26.03
CA LEU A 352 3.69 -4.98 -25.94
C LEU A 352 3.29 -4.46 -27.32
N ASP A 353 2.01 -4.55 -27.65
CA ASP A 353 1.34 -3.71 -28.65
C ASP A 353 0.76 -2.50 -27.91
N LEU A 354 1.25 -1.33 -28.22
CA LEU A 354 0.85 -0.09 -27.57
C LEU A 354 -0.46 0.49 -28.15
N GLY A 355 -1.03 -0.20 -29.14
CA GLY A 355 -2.27 0.22 -29.83
C GLY A 355 -2.03 1.27 -30.90
N ASP A 356 -1.15 2.22 -30.70
CA ASP A 356 -0.74 3.27 -31.65
C ASP A 356 0.77 3.54 -31.54
N ALA A 357 1.30 4.39 -32.40
CA ALA A 357 2.71 4.76 -32.41
C ALA A 357 2.98 5.88 -31.40
N TYR A 358 3.88 5.61 -30.47
CA TYR A 358 4.29 6.55 -29.42
C TYR A 358 5.78 6.81 -29.45
N LYS A 359 6.18 7.97 -28.94
CA LYS A 359 7.56 8.34 -28.73
C LYS A 359 8.05 7.81 -27.39
N LEU A 360 8.85 6.76 -27.41
CA LEU A 360 9.31 6.05 -26.23
C LEU A 360 10.33 6.86 -25.42
N ASP A 361 10.25 6.78 -24.10
CA ASP A 361 11.21 7.34 -23.15
C ASP A 361 11.96 6.26 -22.38
N THR A 362 11.24 5.38 -21.69
CA THR A 362 11.84 4.27 -20.94
C THR A 362 11.17 2.95 -21.28
N ILE A 363 11.91 1.87 -21.13
CA ILE A 363 11.41 0.50 -21.20
C ILE A 363 11.88 -0.22 -19.95
N ARG A 364 10.95 -0.91 -19.28
CA ARG A 364 11.23 -1.68 -18.08
C ARG A 364 10.73 -3.11 -18.25
N ILE A 365 11.59 -4.09 -17.97
CA ILE A 365 11.26 -5.52 -18.07
C ILE A 365 11.86 -6.24 -16.87
N LEU A 366 11.02 -6.75 -15.98
CA LEU A 366 11.40 -7.56 -14.84
C LEU A 366 11.18 -9.02 -15.13
N GLN A 367 12.18 -9.71 -15.67
CA GLN A 367 12.13 -11.15 -15.90
C GLN A 367 12.23 -11.93 -14.59
N GLY A 368 11.67 -13.14 -14.57
CA GLY A 368 11.68 -14.04 -13.43
C GLY A 368 10.62 -13.72 -12.38
N ARG A 369 10.23 -14.71 -11.58
CA ARG A 369 9.32 -14.55 -10.43
C ARG A 369 10.01 -13.85 -9.26
N THR A 370 11.35 -13.93 -9.24
CA THR A 370 12.24 -13.24 -8.30
C THR A 370 13.51 -12.82 -9.02
N ASN A 371 14.35 -12.00 -8.38
CA ASN A 371 15.64 -11.58 -8.94
C ASN A 371 16.65 -12.72 -9.12
N SER A 372 16.40 -13.89 -8.51
CA SER A 372 17.24 -15.10 -8.63
C SER A 372 16.58 -16.22 -9.43
N ASP A 373 15.42 -15.99 -10.02
CA ASP A 373 14.73 -16.99 -10.83
C ASP A 373 15.55 -17.31 -12.09
N GLY A 374 15.62 -18.61 -12.40
CA GLY A 374 16.33 -19.07 -13.59
C GLY A 374 15.45 -19.27 -14.82
N ASP A 375 14.14 -19.03 -14.71
CA ASP A 375 13.18 -19.17 -15.80
C ASP A 375 13.05 -17.84 -16.57
N ILE A 376 14.16 -17.40 -17.16
CA ILE A 376 14.32 -16.12 -17.87
C ILE A 376 15.02 -16.34 -19.20
N PHE A 377 14.96 -15.36 -20.09
CA PHE A 377 15.83 -15.30 -21.24
C PHE A 377 17.28 -15.04 -20.80
N THR A 378 18.20 -15.88 -21.22
CA THR A 378 19.63 -15.78 -20.87
C THR A 378 20.40 -14.87 -21.81
N SER A 379 19.83 -14.58 -22.97
CA SER A 379 20.31 -13.59 -23.95
C SER A 379 19.13 -13.07 -24.72
N GLY A 380 19.08 -11.79 -25.00
CA GLY A 380 17.97 -11.19 -25.72
C GLY A 380 18.35 -9.95 -26.49
N VAL A 381 17.52 -9.61 -27.44
CA VAL A 381 17.53 -8.36 -28.19
C VAL A 381 16.24 -7.63 -27.87
N LEU A 382 16.36 -6.40 -27.35
CA LEU A 382 15.24 -5.48 -27.21
C LEU A 382 15.03 -4.78 -28.56
N GLU A 383 13.82 -4.88 -29.07
CA GLU A 383 13.47 -4.45 -30.43
C GLU A 383 12.18 -3.62 -30.41
N TYR A 384 12.06 -2.71 -31.35
CA TYR A 384 10.83 -1.97 -31.59
C TYR A 384 10.38 -2.05 -33.05
N SER A 385 9.10 -1.82 -33.29
CA SER A 385 8.50 -1.82 -34.62
C SER A 385 7.29 -0.88 -34.68
N LEU A 386 6.96 -0.40 -35.89
CA LEU A 386 5.73 0.32 -36.18
C LEU A 386 4.62 -0.57 -36.75
N ASP A 387 4.97 -1.70 -37.35
CA ASP A 387 4.09 -2.57 -38.15
C ASP A 387 4.08 -4.06 -37.71
N ASN A 388 4.84 -4.41 -36.65
CA ASN A 388 5.04 -5.78 -36.18
C ASN A 388 5.73 -6.72 -37.19
N GLU A 389 6.23 -6.23 -38.32
CA GLU A 389 6.94 -7.00 -39.36
C GLU A 389 8.41 -6.58 -39.42
N HIS A 390 8.68 -5.28 -39.41
CA HIS A 390 10.02 -4.73 -39.52
C HIS A 390 10.51 -4.29 -38.15
N TRP A 391 11.54 -4.98 -37.63
CA TRP A 391 12.05 -4.78 -36.28
C TRP A 391 13.41 -4.12 -36.28
N THR A 392 13.58 -3.12 -35.43
CA THR A 392 14.85 -2.42 -35.19
C THR A 392 15.32 -2.68 -33.77
N SER A 393 16.61 -3.06 -33.67
CA SER A 393 17.23 -3.32 -32.34
C SER A 393 17.48 -2.04 -31.58
N ILE A 394 17.12 -2.03 -30.30
CA ILE A 394 17.49 -1.02 -29.31
C ILE A 394 18.81 -1.41 -28.64
N GLY A 395 19.00 -2.71 -28.38
CA GLY A 395 20.19 -3.21 -27.72
C GLY A 395 20.12 -4.71 -27.43
N THR A 396 21.25 -5.28 -27.02
CA THR A 396 21.35 -6.67 -26.60
C THR A 396 21.48 -6.75 -25.08
N TYR A 397 20.79 -7.71 -24.49
CA TYR A 397 20.71 -7.92 -23.06
C TYR A 397 21.05 -9.36 -22.72
N GLY A 398 21.77 -9.57 -21.62
CA GLY A 398 22.08 -10.89 -21.06
C GLY A 398 20.97 -11.40 -20.14
N THR A 399 21.38 -12.03 -19.05
CA THR A 399 20.49 -12.66 -18.06
C THR A 399 19.71 -11.69 -17.16
N ASN A 400 19.81 -10.41 -17.37
CA ASN A 400 19.40 -9.45 -16.37
C ASN A 400 18.01 -8.88 -16.63
N VAL A 401 17.35 -8.59 -15.53
CA VAL A 401 16.26 -7.66 -15.36
C VAL A 401 16.63 -6.33 -16.05
N ILE A 402 15.80 -5.87 -16.94
CA ILE A 402 15.87 -4.50 -17.45
C ILE A 402 15.08 -3.66 -16.48
N GLU A 403 15.75 -3.14 -15.45
CA GLU A 403 15.07 -2.38 -14.40
C GLU A 403 14.50 -1.06 -14.93
N GLU A 404 15.30 -0.37 -15.71
CA GLU A 404 14.87 0.83 -16.42
C GLU A 404 15.87 1.13 -17.53
N ASN A 405 15.42 1.19 -18.77
CA ASN A 405 16.24 1.61 -19.88
C ASN A 405 15.77 2.95 -20.41
N VAL A 406 16.44 4.01 -19.99
CA VAL A 406 16.23 5.36 -20.53
C VAL A 406 16.81 5.41 -21.92
N LEU A 407 15.95 5.64 -22.91
CA LEU A 407 16.35 5.65 -24.29
C LEU A 407 17.17 6.91 -24.61
N SER A 408 18.40 6.71 -25.10
CA SER A 408 19.29 7.81 -25.48
C SER A 408 18.85 8.54 -26.74
N GLN A 409 17.97 7.94 -27.53
CA GLN A 409 17.42 8.49 -28.76
C GLN A 409 15.91 8.43 -28.75
N SER A 410 15.29 9.38 -29.44
CA SER A 410 13.85 9.36 -29.66
C SER A 410 13.46 8.21 -30.60
N ILE A 411 12.68 7.27 -30.10
CA ILE A 411 12.19 6.12 -30.84
C ILE A 411 10.67 6.21 -30.94
N ASN A 412 10.13 6.16 -32.15
CA ASN A 412 8.70 6.01 -32.36
C ASN A 412 8.38 4.53 -32.58
N ALA A 413 7.50 3.96 -31.78
CA ALA A 413 7.11 2.56 -31.86
C ALA A 413 5.65 2.35 -31.50
N ARG A 414 5.02 1.39 -32.15
CA ARG A 414 3.78 0.76 -31.72
C ARG A 414 4.05 -0.54 -30.97
N TYR A 415 5.07 -1.26 -31.39
CA TYR A 415 5.42 -2.56 -30.82
C TYR A 415 6.81 -2.52 -30.19
N VAL A 416 6.91 -3.09 -29.00
CA VAL A 416 8.19 -3.28 -28.29
C VAL A 416 8.27 -4.72 -27.83
N ARG A 417 9.40 -5.41 -28.07
CA ARG A 417 9.59 -6.79 -27.61
C ARG A 417 11.00 -7.05 -27.11
N LEU A 418 11.09 -8.01 -26.20
CA LEU A 418 12.33 -8.70 -25.85
C LEU A 418 12.31 -10.08 -26.54
N ARG A 419 13.22 -10.33 -27.47
CA ARG A 419 13.35 -11.59 -28.19
C ARG A 419 14.63 -12.30 -27.76
N THR A 420 14.52 -13.57 -27.35
CA THR A 420 15.70 -14.34 -26.98
C THR A 420 16.46 -14.78 -28.23
N THR A 421 17.80 -14.80 -28.13
CA THR A 421 18.69 -15.31 -29.21
C THR A 421 19.10 -16.76 -28.99
N ALA A 422 18.80 -17.35 -27.82
CA ALA A 422 19.18 -18.69 -27.44
C ALA A 422 18.03 -19.49 -26.85
N SER A 423 18.05 -20.81 -27.04
CA SER A 423 17.18 -21.72 -26.28
C SER A 423 17.73 -21.89 -24.87
N THR A 424 16.87 -21.87 -23.86
CA THR A 424 17.32 -21.97 -22.45
C THR A 424 17.13 -23.38 -21.87
N GLY A 425 16.30 -24.21 -22.47
CA GLY A 425 15.90 -25.50 -21.89
C GLY A 425 14.99 -25.38 -20.66
N LYS A 426 14.54 -24.16 -20.32
CA LYS A 426 13.69 -23.82 -19.17
C LYS A 426 12.43 -23.13 -19.64
N TRP A 427 11.48 -22.98 -18.76
CA TRP A 427 10.29 -22.17 -18.97
C TRP A 427 10.65 -20.67 -18.92
N TYR A 428 9.65 -19.80 -18.99
CA TYR A 428 9.83 -18.35 -18.90
C TYR A 428 8.87 -17.77 -17.89
N SER A 429 9.35 -16.87 -17.09
CA SER A 429 8.53 -16.08 -16.15
C SER A 429 8.90 -14.60 -16.21
N ILE A 430 7.92 -13.74 -15.94
CA ILE A 430 8.07 -12.30 -15.98
C ILE A 430 7.11 -11.66 -14.99
N ARG A 431 7.59 -10.61 -14.33
CA ARG A 431 6.80 -9.81 -13.37
C ARG A 431 6.21 -8.57 -14.00
N GLU A 432 6.99 -7.87 -14.81
CA GLU A 432 6.55 -6.57 -15.35
C GLU A 432 7.16 -6.32 -16.73
N PHE A 433 6.35 -5.78 -17.64
CA PHE A 433 6.79 -5.18 -18.87
C PHE A 433 6.07 -3.87 -19.07
N SER A 434 6.75 -2.75 -18.89
CA SER A 434 6.18 -1.42 -19.03
C SER A 434 7.03 -0.50 -19.92
N VAL A 435 6.37 0.46 -20.50
CA VAL A 435 6.96 1.49 -21.36
C VAL A 435 6.43 2.84 -20.94
N THR A 436 7.31 3.84 -20.82
CA THR A 436 6.91 5.24 -20.69
C THR A 436 7.21 5.98 -21.97
N THR A 437 6.50 7.07 -22.19
CA THR A 437 6.64 7.87 -23.40
C THR A 437 7.05 9.30 -23.07
N ARG A 438 7.81 9.92 -23.96
CA ARG A 438 8.20 11.32 -23.80
C ARG A 438 7.09 12.24 -24.21
N PRO A 439 7.03 13.43 -23.55
CA PRO A 439 6.29 14.54 -24.05
C PRO A 439 6.65 14.83 -25.51
N LEU A 440 5.68 14.96 -26.39
CA LEU A 440 5.92 15.53 -27.70
C LEU A 440 6.20 17.01 -27.51
N ALA A 441 7.43 17.46 -27.85
CA ALA A 441 7.72 18.87 -27.84
C ALA A 441 6.71 19.61 -28.73
N THR A 442 5.97 20.55 -28.16
CA THR A 442 5.22 21.53 -28.92
C THR A 442 6.21 22.50 -29.56
N PHE A 443 6.33 22.48 -30.86
CA PHE A 443 7.01 23.52 -31.62
C PHE A 443 6.04 24.64 -31.99
#